data_d137bfbd4afb5332881f8206f7e1b598
#
_entry.id   d137bfbd4afb5332881f8206f7e1b598
#
_cell.length_a   1.000
_cell.length_b   1.000
_cell.length_c   1.000
_cell.angle_alpha   90.00
_cell.angle_beta   90.00
_cell.angle_gamma   90.00
#
_symmetry.space_group_name_H-M   'P 1'
#
loop_
_entity.id
_entity.type
_entity.pdbx_description
1 polymer ?
#
loop_
_entity_poly.entity_id
_entity_poly.type
_entity_poly.pdbx_seq_one_letter_code
_entity_poly.pdbx_strand_id
1 'polypeptide(L)'
;MPEDLKVGVFICECGGNISDTVDIQKVKDSLNVEVVEQFVNLCSLNGRKIIRDAIFDHHLDRVVIAACSPISHEKTFQDYVQPLNPYLMDMANIREQCSWVHNDKDGATKKAITLINASIEKVKKSDAVNPIYCQTPNEVAVIGGGIAGMNAALSLAKQGTKVTIIESSPSIGGHMAKIGKVFSPVKIAEE
;
A
#
# COMPACT_ATOMS: atom_id res chain seq x y z
N MET A 1 -27.36 9.33 6.50
CA MET A 1 -25.91 9.53 6.40
C MET A 1 -25.63 10.88 7.00
N PRO A 2 -24.53 11.11 7.74
CA PRO A 2 -24.20 12.46 8.20
C PRO A 2 -24.02 13.35 6.97
N GLU A 3 -24.77 14.47 6.92
CA GLU A 3 -24.80 15.36 5.75
C GLU A 3 -23.53 16.22 5.57
N ASP A 4 -22.57 16.19 6.52
CA ASP A 4 -21.40 17.07 6.56
C ASP A 4 -20.07 16.30 6.75
N LEU A 5 -19.83 15.23 5.96
CA LEU A 5 -18.54 14.54 6.01
C LEU A 5 -17.43 15.41 5.38
N LYS A 6 -16.40 15.71 6.17
CA LYS A 6 -15.21 16.44 5.71
C LYS A 6 -14.28 15.49 4.97
N VAL A 7 -14.13 15.72 3.67
CA VAL A 7 -13.28 14.91 2.79
C VAL A 7 -12.03 15.71 2.41
N GLY A 8 -10.85 15.11 2.58
CA GLY A 8 -9.59 15.62 2.04
C GLY A 8 -9.15 14.83 0.81
N VAL A 9 -8.71 15.53 -0.22
CA VAL A 9 -8.14 14.94 -1.44
C VAL A 9 -6.68 15.34 -1.54
N PHE A 10 -5.79 14.36 -1.70
CA PHE A 10 -4.35 14.57 -1.81
C PHE A 10 -3.88 14.06 -3.18
N ILE A 11 -3.33 14.97 -3.99
CA ILE A 11 -2.94 14.71 -5.37
C ILE A 11 -1.43 14.56 -5.46
N CYS A 12 -0.97 13.43 -5.97
CA CYS A 12 0.45 13.17 -6.23
C CYS A 12 0.83 13.63 -7.65
N GLU A 13 1.90 14.39 -7.77
CA GLU A 13 2.49 14.72 -9.07
C GLU A 13 3.30 13.54 -9.64
N CYS A 14 3.72 12.63 -8.76
CA CYS A 14 4.53 11.43 -9.06
C CYS A 14 5.82 11.77 -9.83
N GLY A 15 6.50 12.86 -9.41
CA GLY A 15 7.75 13.31 -10.04
C GLY A 15 7.60 13.62 -11.54
N GLY A 16 6.45 14.15 -11.96
CA GLY A 16 6.12 14.43 -13.36
C GLY A 16 5.24 13.37 -14.03
N ASN A 17 5.30 12.10 -13.59
CA ASN A 17 4.52 11.02 -14.22
C ASN A 17 2.99 11.27 -14.27
N ILE A 18 2.48 12.14 -13.41
CA ILE A 18 1.08 12.56 -13.42
C ILE A 18 0.97 13.99 -13.91
N SER A 19 1.72 14.92 -13.33
CA SER A 19 1.58 16.36 -13.59
C SER A 19 1.94 16.79 -15.02
N ASP A 20 2.77 16.04 -15.73
CA ASP A 20 3.11 16.35 -17.13
C ASP A 20 1.91 16.14 -18.06
N THR A 21 1.04 15.18 -17.74
CA THR A 21 -0.12 14.81 -18.55
C THR A 21 -1.45 15.32 -17.98
N VAL A 22 -1.57 15.42 -16.64
CA VAL A 22 -2.77 15.89 -15.95
C VAL A 22 -2.57 17.32 -15.48
N ASP A 23 -3.53 18.21 -15.78
CA ASP A 23 -3.58 19.55 -15.23
C ASP A 23 -4.07 19.54 -13.78
N ILE A 24 -3.11 19.47 -12.85
CA ILE A 24 -3.39 19.37 -11.41
C ILE A 24 -4.20 20.59 -10.91
N GLN A 25 -3.93 21.78 -11.41
CA GLN A 25 -4.66 22.97 -10.98
C GLN A 25 -6.13 22.89 -11.39
N LYS A 26 -6.40 22.49 -12.63
CA LYS A 26 -7.76 22.31 -13.13
C LYS A 26 -8.52 21.19 -12.39
N VAL A 27 -7.80 20.14 -11.97
CA VAL A 27 -8.37 19.11 -11.08
C VAL A 27 -8.77 19.74 -9.75
N LYS A 28 -7.86 20.47 -9.08
CA LYS A 28 -8.13 21.12 -7.78
C LYS A 28 -9.36 22.03 -7.86
N ASP A 29 -9.43 22.86 -8.88
CA ASP A 29 -10.52 23.83 -9.06
C ASP A 29 -11.88 23.17 -9.32
N SER A 30 -11.88 21.92 -9.75
CA SER A 30 -13.11 21.16 -10.04
C SER A 30 -13.67 20.38 -8.85
N LEU A 31 -12.92 20.25 -7.77
CA LEU A 31 -13.30 19.45 -6.62
C LEU A 31 -14.01 20.29 -5.55
N ASN A 32 -15.15 19.80 -5.07
CA ASN A 32 -15.90 20.43 -3.97
C ASN A 32 -15.75 19.57 -2.70
N VAL A 33 -14.66 19.76 -2.00
CA VAL A 33 -14.31 19.05 -0.75
C VAL A 33 -13.64 20.01 0.22
N GLU A 34 -13.47 19.60 1.48
CA GLU A 34 -12.91 20.45 2.55
C GLU A 34 -11.46 20.88 2.28
N VAL A 35 -10.63 19.94 1.79
CA VAL A 35 -9.20 20.18 1.55
C VAL A 35 -8.79 19.51 0.25
N VAL A 36 -8.01 20.25 -0.57
CA VAL A 36 -7.30 19.68 -1.74
C VAL A 36 -5.84 20.12 -1.67
N GLU A 37 -4.96 19.16 -1.40
CA GLU A 37 -3.52 19.37 -1.36
C GLU A 37 -2.83 18.62 -2.50
N GLN A 38 -1.69 19.14 -2.95
CA GLN A 38 -0.83 18.47 -3.93
C GLN A 38 0.61 18.37 -3.42
N PHE A 39 1.30 17.32 -3.82
CA PHE A 39 2.70 17.17 -3.49
C PHE A 39 3.43 16.33 -4.54
N VAL A 40 4.72 16.61 -4.73
CA VAL A 40 5.54 15.95 -5.76
C VAL A 40 5.52 14.43 -5.61
N ASN A 41 5.70 13.94 -4.38
CA ASN A 41 5.71 12.50 -4.05
C ASN A 41 5.00 12.24 -2.73
N LEU A 42 3.70 11.99 -2.75
CA LEU A 42 2.90 11.74 -1.54
C LEU A 42 3.37 10.50 -0.75
N CYS A 43 3.94 9.49 -1.43
CA CYS A 43 4.48 8.29 -0.78
C CYS A 43 5.79 8.55 0.01
N SER A 44 6.42 9.71 -0.16
CA SER A 44 7.60 10.12 0.63
C SER A 44 7.23 10.42 2.09
N LEU A 45 8.22 10.47 2.98
CA LEU A 45 8.01 10.84 4.39
C LEU A 45 7.32 12.20 4.53
N ASN A 46 7.75 13.19 3.75
CA ASN A 46 7.17 14.54 3.78
C ASN A 46 5.74 14.54 3.22
N GLY A 47 5.48 13.84 2.12
CA GLY A 47 4.13 13.75 1.55
C GLY A 47 3.14 13.09 2.51
N ARG A 48 3.55 12.03 3.20
CA ARG A 48 2.73 11.35 4.20
C ARG A 48 2.48 12.23 5.44
N LYS A 49 3.46 13.06 5.82
CA LYS A 49 3.28 14.02 6.90
C LYS A 49 2.22 15.07 6.55
N ILE A 50 2.23 15.60 5.32
CA ILE A 50 1.22 16.55 4.84
C ILE A 50 -0.20 15.95 4.99
N ILE A 51 -0.40 14.70 4.58
CA ILE A 51 -1.69 14.03 4.71
C ILE A 51 -2.13 13.96 6.18
N ARG A 52 -1.24 13.50 7.05
CA ARG A 52 -1.54 13.36 8.47
C ARG A 52 -1.83 14.70 9.14
N ASP A 53 -1.00 15.71 8.88
CA ASP A 53 -1.17 17.03 9.46
C ASP A 53 -2.52 17.65 9.01
N ALA A 54 -2.89 17.52 7.73
CA ALA A 54 -4.18 17.97 7.23
C ALA A 54 -5.38 17.24 7.86
N ILE A 55 -5.26 15.92 8.13
CA ILE A 55 -6.32 15.18 8.85
C ILE A 55 -6.59 15.81 10.22
N PHE A 56 -5.54 16.17 10.96
CA PHE A 56 -5.67 16.79 12.27
C PHE A 56 -6.17 18.24 12.18
N ASP A 57 -5.57 19.05 11.33
CA ASP A 57 -5.81 20.50 11.25
C ASP A 57 -7.24 20.80 10.75
N HIS A 58 -7.74 20.01 9.81
CA HIS A 58 -9.08 20.19 9.23
C HIS A 58 -10.13 19.23 9.78
N HIS A 59 -9.77 18.35 10.71
CA HIS A 59 -10.67 17.34 11.28
C HIS A 59 -11.36 16.51 10.19
N LEU A 60 -10.56 15.93 9.28
CA LEU A 60 -11.08 15.17 8.15
C LEU A 60 -11.68 13.83 8.61
N ASP A 61 -12.85 13.51 8.06
CA ASP A 61 -13.53 12.23 8.29
C ASP A 61 -13.17 11.19 7.25
N ARG A 62 -12.77 11.63 6.05
CA ARG A 62 -12.48 10.79 4.89
C ARG A 62 -11.29 11.32 4.11
N VAL A 63 -10.54 10.42 3.49
CA VAL A 63 -9.35 10.76 2.71
C VAL A 63 -9.38 10.07 1.34
N VAL A 64 -9.07 10.82 0.28
CA VAL A 64 -8.83 10.29 -1.06
C VAL A 64 -7.39 10.61 -1.47
N ILE A 65 -6.64 9.58 -1.84
CA ILE A 65 -5.28 9.71 -2.37
C ILE A 65 -5.34 9.53 -3.89
N ALA A 66 -5.20 10.62 -4.62
CA ALA A 66 -5.14 10.62 -6.09
C ALA A 66 -3.67 10.45 -6.52
N ALA A 67 -3.28 9.23 -6.84
CA ALA A 67 -1.86 8.88 -7.07
C ALA A 67 -1.72 7.69 -8.03
N CYS A 68 -0.69 6.88 -7.83
CA CYS A 68 -0.44 5.62 -8.52
C CYS A 68 -1.41 4.51 -8.07
N SER A 69 -1.21 3.31 -8.60
CA SER A 69 -2.02 2.13 -8.27
C SER A 69 -2.04 1.83 -6.76
N PRO A 70 -3.21 1.50 -6.18
CA PRO A 70 -3.32 1.00 -4.82
C PRO A 70 -2.39 -0.18 -4.52
N ILE A 71 -2.18 -1.07 -5.48
CA ILE A 71 -1.28 -2.24 -5.36
C ILE A 71 0.12 -1.82 -4.91
N SER A 72 0.58 -0.63 -5.31
CA SER A 72 1.92 -0.15 -4.98
C SER A 72 2.02 0.43 -3.56
N HIS A 73 1.03 1.20 -3.11
CA HIS A 73 1.19 2.05 -1.92
C HIS A 73 -0.03 2.15 -1.00
N GLU A 74 -1.10 1.37 -1.22
CA GLU A 74 -2.29 1.43 -0.36
C GLU A 74 -1.92 1.22 1.11
N LYS A 75 -1.18 0.15 1.40
CA LYS A 75 -0.71 -0.14 2.76
C LYS A 75 0.14 0.99 3.34
N THR A 76 0.98 1.61 2.52
CA THR A 76 1.81 2.75 2.94
C THR A 76 0.93 3.92 3.41
N PHE A 77 -0.13 4.25 2.69
CA PHE A 77 -1.02 5.34 3.08
C PHE A 77 -1.92 4.95 4.25
N GLN A 78 -2.45 3.74 4.28
CA GLN A 78 -3.25 3.23 5.41
C GLN A 78 -2.51 3.34 6.75
N ASP A 79 -1.21 3.09 6.77
CA ASP A 79 -0.39 3.20 7.98
C ASP A 79 -0.21 4.67 8.44
N TYR A 80 -0.40 5.65 7.56
CA TYR A 80 -0.17 7.06 7.84
C TYR A 80 -1.43 7.92 7.99
N VAL A 81 -2.59 7.44 7.61
CA VAL A 81 -3.85 8.18 7.84
C VAL A 81 -4.34 8.15 9.28
N GLN A 82 -3.66 7.43 10.16
CA GLN A 82 -4.00 7.41 11.59
C GLN A 82 -3.95 8.83 12.17
N PRO A 83 -4.92 9.20 13.06
CA PRO A 83 -5.84 8.31 13.77
C PRO A 83 -7.10 7.90 13.01
N LEU A 84 -7.29 8.34 11.77
CA LEU A 84 -8.41 7.92 10.95
C LEU A 84 -8.34 6.40 10.73
N ASN A 85 -9.52 5.74 10.74
CA ASN A 85 -9.58 4.33 10.39
C ASN A 85 -9.06 4.13 8.96
N PRO A 86 -8.13 3.20 8.70
CA PRO A 86 -7.49 3.06 7.39
C PRO A 86 -8.45 2.72 6.24
N TYR A 87 -9.64 2.21 6.54
CA TYR A 87 -10.68 1.90 5.55
C TYR A 87 -11.60 3.10 5.24
N LEU A 88 -11.39 4.24 5.91
CA LEU A 88 -12.00 5.51 5.55
C LEU A 88 -11.13 6.33 4.58
N MET A 89 -10.21 5.65 3.91
CA MET A 89 -9.38 6.15 2.84
C MET A 89 -9.65 5.34 1.55
N ASP A 90 -9.61 6.01 0.40
CA ASP A 90 -9.60 5.37 -0.92
C ASP A 90 -8.49 5.93 -1.81
N MET A 91 -8.06 5.17 -2.80
CA MET A 91 -7.04 5.60 -3.76
C MET A 91 -7.61 5.69 -5.17
N ALA A 92 -7.61 6.91 -5.74
CA ALA A 92 -7.88 7.12 -7.16
C ALA A 92 -6.61 6.90 -7.97
N ASN A 93 -6.57 5.87 -8.82
CA ASN A 93 -5.43 5.60 -9.69
C ASN A 93 -5.43 6.55 -10.89
N ILE A 94 -4.74 7.67 -10.76
CA ILE A 94 -4.61 8.68 -11.82
C ILE A 94 -3.26 8.60 -12.58
N ARG A 95 -2.43 7.60 -12.29
CA ARG A 95 -1.21 7.31 -13.02
C ARG A 95 -1.43 6.21 -14.06
N GLU A 96 -1.51 4.96 -13.66
CA GLU A 96 -1.62 3.80 -14.55
C GLU A 96 -2.93 3.79 -15.33
N GLN A 97 -4.03 4.22 -14.73
CA GLN A 97 -5.35 4.24 -15.36
C GLN A 97 -5.70 5.59 -16.03
N CYS A 98 -4.81 6.58 -15.94
CA CYS A 98 -5.07 7.91 -16.46
C CYS A 98 -3.85 8.49 -17.20
N SER A 99 -2.83 9.02 -16.51
CA SER A 99 -1.74 9.75 -17.16
C SER A 99 -0.93 8.90 -18.15
N TRP A 100 -0.73 7.62 -17.86
CA TRP A 100 0.04 6.72 -18.73
C TRP A 100 -0.71 6.22 -19.97
N VAL A 101 -2.04 6.31 -19.99
CA VAL A 101 -2.89 5.81 -21.08
C VAL A 101 -3.54 6.92 -21.90
N HIS A 102 -3.22 8.18 -21.62
CA HIS A 102 -3.68 9.33 -22.39
C HIS A 102 -2.50 10.10 -22.98
N ASN A 103 -2.66 10.52 -24.23
CA ASN A 103 -1.67 11.32 -24.95
C ASN A 103 -2.05 12.81 -25.02
N ASP A 104 -3.24 13.17 -24.54
CA ASP A 104 -3.73 14.54 -24.49
C ASP A 104 -4.05 14.98 -23.05
N LYS A 105 -3.67 16.19 -22.73
CA LYS A 105 -3.80 16.76 -21.38
C LYS A 105 -5.25 16.98 -20.96
N ASP A 106 -6.10 17.36 -21.90
CA ASP A 106 -7.52 17.63 -21.60
C ASP A 106 -8.30 16.35 -21.30
N GLY A 107 -8.09 15.30 -22.09
CA GLY A 107 -8.68 13.97 -21.86
C GLY A 107 -8.21 13.36 -20.57
N ALA A 108 -6.88 13.40 -20.32
CA ALA A 108 -6.29 12.93 -19.07
C ALA A 108 -6.86 13.68 -17.85
N THR A 109 -6.95 15.01 -17.92
CA THR A 109 -7.49 15.83 -16.84
C THR A 109 -8.95 15.50 -16.52
N LYS A 110 -9.79 15.40 -17.55
CA LYS A 110 -11.20 14.99 -17.42
C LYS A 110 -11.33 13.60 -16.77
N LYS A 111 -10.50 12.67 -17.22
CA LYS A 111 -10.46 11.31 -16.66
C LYS A 111 -10.03 11.31 -15.19
N ALA A 112 -8.99 12.06 -14.85
CA ALA A 112 -8.53 12.20 -13.46
C ALA A 112 -9.64 12.74 -12.56
N ILE A 113 -10.33 13.81 -12.97
CA ILE A 113 -11.47 14.37 -12.23
C ILE A 113 -12.56 13.30 -12.03
N THR A 114 -12.89 12.51 -13.06
CA THR A 114 -13.89 11.45 -12.95
C THR A 114 -13.48 10.38 -11.94
N LEU A 115 -12.23 9.92 -11.99
CA LEU A 115 -11.71 8.89 -11.06
C LEU A 115 -11.68 9.39 -9.61
N ILE A 116 -11.26 10.64 -9.41
CA ILE A 116 -11.21 11.25 -8.07
C ILE A 116 -12.64 11.41 -7.51
N ASN A 117 -13.58 11.91 -8.29
CA ASN A 117 -14.97 12.04 -7.85
C ASN A 117 -15.60 10.68 -7.53
N ALA A 118 -15.31 9.64 -8.31
CA ALA A 118 -15.75 8.28 -8.01
C ALA A 118 -15.20 7.78 -6.67
N SER A 119 -13.92 8.05 -6.37
CA SER A 119 -13.30 7.72 -5.09
C SER A 119 -13.88 8.55 -3.93
N ILE A 120 -14.19 9.83 -4.15
CA ILE A 120 -14.87 10.67 -3.15
C ILE A 120 -16.24 10.07 -2.79
N GLU A 121 -17.05 9.72 -3.78
CA GLU A 121 -18.37 9.13 -3.55
C GLU A 121 -18.29 7.73 -2.92
N LYS A 122 -17.26 6.95 -3.26
CA LYS A 122 -16.99 5.66 -2.63
C LYS A 122 -16.63 5.82 -1.15
N VAL A 123 -15.66 6.70 -0.83
CA VAL A 123 -15.18 6.85 0.54
C VAL A 123 -16.24 7.47 1.47
N LYS A 124 -17.12 8.33 0.97
CA LYS A 124 -18.29 8.85 1.73
C LYS A 124 -19.23 7.74 2.19
N LYS A 125 -19.31 6.64 1.44
CA LYS A 125 -20.16 5.47 1.72
C LYS A 125 -19.44 4.35 2.45
N SER A 126 -18.14 4.50 2.70
CA SER A 126 -17.33 3.49 3.40
C SER A 126 -17.56 3.57 4.90
N ASP A 127 -17.61 2.41 5.54
CA ASP A 127 -17.68 2.27 6.99
C ASP A 127 -16.31 1.92 7.58
N ALA A 128 -16.09 2.34 8.81
CA ALA A 128 -14.90 1.97 9.56
C ALA A 128 -14.88 0.45 9.81
N VAL A 129 -13.78 -0.20 9.45
CA VAL A 129 -13.60 -1.63 9.72
C VAL A 129 -12.78 -1.81 10.99
N ASN A 130 -13.33 -2.52 11.95
CA ASN A 130 -12.62 -2.87 13.16
C ASN A 130 -11.85 -4.18 12.98
N PRO A 131 -10.60 -4.26 13.43
CA PRO A 131 -9.83 -5.47 13.33
C PRO A 131 -10.46 -6.60 14.16
N ILE A 132 -10.49 -7.79 13.60
CA ILE A 132 -10.90 -9.00 14.31
C ILE A 132 -9.64 -9.60 14.91
N TYR A 133 -9.59 -9.66 16.24
CA TYR A 133 -8.48 -10.28 16.96
C TYR A 133 -8.80 -11.74 17.26
N CYS A 134 -7.99 -12.63 16.72
CA CYS A 134 -8.03 -14.05 17.03
C CYS A 134 -6.82 -14.43 17.89
N GLN A 135 -7.06 -15.15 18.97
CA GLN A 135 -5.96 -15.78 19.69
C GLN A 135 -5.50 -17.00 18.87
N THR A 136 -4.24 -16.97 18.47
CA THR A 136 -3.61 -18.11 17.79
C THR A 136 -2.54 -18.70 18.69
N PRO A 137 -2.40 -20.05 18.74
CA PRO A 137 -1.28 -20.65 19.42
C PRO A 137 0.04 -20.22 18.75
N ASN A 138 1.10 -20.04 19.57
CA ASN A 138 2.43 -19.72 19.03
C ASN A 138 3.11 -21.00 18.49
N GLU A 139 2.42 -21.67 17.57
CA GLU A 139 2.86 -22.92 16.93
C GLU A 139 2.66 -22.82 15.42
N VAL A 140 3.64 -23.32 14.67
CA VAL A 140 3.61 -23.31 13.19
C VAL A 140 3.99 -24.69 12.65
N ALA A 141 3.23 -25.16 11.70
CA ALA A 141 3.59 -26.33 10.88
C ALA A 141 4.23 -25.88 9.58
N VAL A 142 5.44 -26.36 9.30
CA VAL A 142 6.15 -26.13 8.04
C VAL A 142 6.07 -27.40 7.20
N ILE A 143 5.41 -27.32 6.06
CA ILE A 143 5.26 -28.46 5.14
C ILE A 143 6.41 -28.46 4.14
N GLY A 144 7.20 -29.48 4.19
CA GLY A 144 8.42 -29.67 3.39
C GLY A 144 9.71 -29.34 4.14
N GLY A 145 10.56 -30.35 4.31
CA GLY A 145 11.88 -30.26 4.96
C GLY A 145 13.04 -29.96 4.01
N GLY A 146 12.78 -29.30 2.87
CA GLY A 146 13.81 -28.80 1.98
C GLY A 146 14.50 -27.55 2.53
N ILE A 147 15.44 -26.97 1.77
CA ILE A 147 16.24 -25.80 2.23
C ILE A 147 15.36 -24.60 2.64
N ALA A 148 14.29 -24.33 1.91
CA ALA A 148 13.37 -23.25 2.23
C ALA A 148 12.61 -23.52 3.54
N GLY A 149 12.03 -24.73 3.69
CA GLY A 149 11.31 -25.10 4.90
C GLY A 149 12.19 -25.14 6.13
N MET A 150 13.41 -25.69 6.01
CA MET A 150 14.37 -25.71 7.14
C MET A 150 14.76 -24.29 7.56
N ASN A 151 15.04 -23.38 6.63
CA ASN A 151 15.36 -21.99 6.94
C ASN A 151 14.16 -21.24 7.56
N ALA A 152 12.96 -21.45 7.03
CA ALA A 152 11.73 -20.88 7.62
C ALA A 152 11.53 -21.38 9.06
N ALA A 153 11.63 -22.69 9.26
CA ALA A 153 11.50 -23.30 10.58
C ALA A 153 12.55 -22.77 11.59
N LEU A 154 13.80 -22.66 11.15
CA LEU A 154 14.88 -22.15 12.00
C LEU A 154 14.66 -20.66 12.35
N SER A 155 14.22 -19.86 11.39
CA SER A 155 13.93 -18.44 11.61
C SER A 155 12.79 -18.22 12.60
N LEU A 156 11.71 -19.00 12.50
CA LEU A 156 10.59 -18.96 13.43
C LEU A 156 10.98 -19.47 14.83
N ALA A 157 11.72 -20.56 14.89
CA ALA A 157 12.21 -21.11 16.18
C ALA A 157 13.12 -20.11 16.93
N LYS A 158 13.98 -19.38 16.22
CA LYS A 158 14.80 -18.31 16.80
C LYS A 158 13.97 -17.16 17.39
N GLN A 159 12.74 -16.97 16.91
CA GLN A 159 11.79 -15.98 17.44
C GLN A 159 10.92 -16.54 18.58
N GLY A 160 11.19 -17.75 19.04
CA GLY A 160 10.46 -18.39 20.14
C GLY A 160 9.16 -19.08 19.73
N THR A 161 8.91 -19.27 18.42
CA THR A 161 7.75 -20.00 17.94
C THR A 161 8.03 -21.50 17.97
N LYS A 162 7.09 -22.30 18.47
CA LYS A 162 7.16 -23.76 18.39
C LYS A 162 6.91 -24.19 16.94
N VAL A 163 7.87 -24.89 16.33
CA VAL A 163 7.79 -25.25 14.92
C VAL A 163 7.82 -26.79 14.77
N THR A 164 6.91 -27.28 13.94
CA THR A 164 6.88 -28.70 13.52
C THR A 164 7.10 -28.77 12.01
N ILE A 165 8.15 -29.48 11.57
CA ILE A 165 8.39 -29.74 10.16
C ILE A 165 7.69 -31.06 9.77
N ILE A 166 6.89 -31.04 8.71
CA ILE A 166 6.24 -32.19 8.12
C ILE A 166 6.92 -32.49 6.80
N GLU A 167 7.58 -33.62 6.68
CA GLU A 167 8.31 -34.05 5.47
C GLU A 167 7.78 -35.41 5.00
N SER A 168 7.56 -35.54 3.70
CA SER A 168 7.08 -36.77 3.07
C SER A 168 8.17 -37.83 2.86
N SER A 169 9.44 -37.38 2.81
CA SER A 169 10.59 -38.27 2.67
C SER A 169 11.12 -38.73 4.05
N PRO A 170 11.85 -39.85 4.12
CA PRO A 170 12.44 -40.33 5.37
C PRO A 170 13.47 -39.39 6.02
N SER A 171 13.97 -38.40 5.27
CA SER A 171 14.98 -37.44 5.73
C SER A 171 14.68 -36.04 5.21
N ILE A 172 15.07 -35.04 6.00
CA ILE A 172 15.04 -33.65 5.60
C ILE A 172 16.21 -33.31 4.65
N GLY A 173 16.15 -32.15 3.97
CA GLY A 173 17.18 -31.66 3.04
C GLY A 173 16.69 -31.53 1.61
N GLY A 174 15.69 -32.31 1.20
CA GLY A 174 15.08 -32.23 -0.14
C GLY A 174 16.11 -32.39 -1.26
N HIS A 175 16.02 -31.56 -2.29
CA HIS A 175 16.95 -31.57 -3.41
C HIS A 175 18.38 -31.20 -3.01
N MET A 176 18.56 -30.35 -2.00
CA MET A 176 19.90 -29.92 -1.57
C MET A 176 20.74 -31.07 -0.99
N ALA A 177 20.10 -32.05 -0.35
CA ALA A 177 20.78 -33.25 0.14
C ALA A 177 21.39 -34.12 -1.00
N LYS A 178 20.91 -33.93 -2.24
CA LYS A 178 21.34 -34.69 -3.43
C LYS A 178 22.33 -33.91 -4.29
N ILE A 179 22.55 -32.63 -4.05
CA ILE A 179 23.43 -31.76 -4.84
C ILE A 179 24.79 -31.70 -4.17
N GLY A 180 25.83 -32.21 -4.86
CA GLY A 180 27.20 -32.25 -4.34
C GLY A 180 27.89 -30.88 -4.31
N LYS A 181 27.46 -29.91 -5.13
CA LYS A 181 27.99 -28.54 -5.16
C LYS A 181 26.89 -27.55 -5.49
N VAL A 182 26.86 -26.40 -4.82
CA VAL A 182 26.01 -25.25 -5.13
C VAL A 182 26.87 -24.11 -5.63
N PHE A 183 26.37 -23.39 -6.62
CA PHE A 183 26.97 -22.16 -7.05
C PHE A 183 26.74 -21.08 -5.99
N SER A 184 27.80 -20.62 -5.33
CA SER A 184 27.71 -19.49 -4.42
C SER A 184 28.34 -18.27 -5.08
N PRO A 185 27.56 -17.18 -5.31
CA PRO A 185 28.11 -15.92 -5.79
C PRO A 185 28.89 -15.17 -4.70
N VAL A 186 28.79 -15.59 -3.44
CA VAL A 186 29.50 -14.99 -2.32
C VAL A 186 30.76 -15.78 -2.06
N LYS A 187 31.95 -15.18 -2.29
CA LYS A 187 33.19 -15.70 -1.70
C LYS A 187 33.05 -15.60 -0.19
N ILE A 188 32.88 -16.73 0.49
CA ILE A 188 33.09 -16.78 1.92
C ILE A 188 34.61 -16.55 2.08
N ALA A 189 34.98 -15.43 2.70
CA ALA A 189 36.37 -15.21 3.10
C ALA A 189 36.70 -16.34 4.07
N GLU A 190 37.65 -17.18 3.70
CA GLU A 190 38.27 -18.14 4.57
C GLU A 190 39.05 -17.33 5.63
N GLU A 191 38.61 -17.34 6.89
CA GLU A 191 39.40 -17.05 8.07
C GLU A 191 39.76 -18.36 8.75
#